data_0ac5839c3af3258ae5ec39b9814970c6
#
_entry.id   0ac5839c3af3258ae5ec39b9814970c6
#
_cell.length_a   1.000
_cell.length_b   1.000
_cell.length_c   1.000
_cell.angle_alpha   90.00
_cell.angle_beta   90.00
_cell.angle_gamma   90.00
#
_symmetry.space_group_name_H-M   'P 1'
#
loop_
_entity.id
_entity.type
_entity.pdbx_description
1 polymer ?
#
loop_
_entity_poly.entity_id
_entity_poly.type
_entity_poly.pdbx_seq_one_letter_code
_entity_poly.pdbx_strand_id
1 'polypeptide(L)'
;MSDPTRREILRLLRQQGEMSAGDLADRFDMTKTSMSHHFTVLKQAELVNARREGQQIIYSLNTTVFEDLVGLMMDLFGTNQRQKGTQT
;
A
#
# COMPACT_ATOMS: atom_id res chain seq x y z
N MET A 1 -7.14 6.16 -11.89
CA MET A 1 -8.33 5.35 -11.70
C MET A 1 -8.20 4.48 -10.47
N SER A 2 -9.21 4.42 -9.71
CA SER A 2 -9.12 3.65 -8.47
C SER A 2 -9.94 2.37 -8.60
N ASP A 3 -9.35 1.29 -8.13
CA ASP A 3 -10.01 0.00 -8.07
C ASP A 3 -10.41 -0.22 -6.61
N PRO A 4 -11.71 -0.43 -6.33
CA PRO A 4 -12.14 -0.56 -4.93
C PRO A 4 -11.45 -1.71 -4.21
N THR A 5 -11.20 -2.82 -4.92
CA THR A 5 -10.54 -3.97 -4.30
C THR A 5 -9.11 -3.62 -3.90
N ARG A 6 -8.38 -2.98 -4.81
CA ARG A 6 -7.00 -2.63 -4.51
C ARG A 6 -6.90 -1.60 -3.39
N ARG A 7 -7.83 -0.63 -3.37
CA ARG A 7 -7.87 0.33 -2.27
C ARG A 7 -8.14 -0.35 -0.94
N GLU A 8 -9.03 -1.34 -0.95
CA GLU A 8 -9.34 -2.05 0.28
C GLU A 8 -8.16 -2.88 0.77
N ILE A 9 -7.41 -3.50 -0.15
CA ILE A 9 -6.19 -4.21 0.23
C ILE A 9 -5.22 -3.27 0.92
N LEU A 10 -5.01 -2.08 0.34
CA LEU A 10 -4.09 -1.11 0.94
C LEU A 10 -4.58 -0.66 2.31
N ARG A 11 -5.89 -0.46 2.45
CA ARG A 11 -6.45 -0.06 3.74
C ARG A 11 -6.23 -1.13 4.80
N LEU A 12 -6.45 -2.39 4.44
CA LEU A 12 -6.24 -3.50 5.36
C LEU A 12 -4.79 -3.59 5.79
N LEU A 13 -3.86 -3.43 4.85
CA LEU A 13 -2.44 -3.48 5.17
C LEU A 13 -2.05 -2.33 6.08
N ARG A 14 -2.65 -1.17 5.89
CA ARG A 14 -2.38 -0.05 6.78
C ARG A 14 -2.85 -0.35 8.19
N GLN A 15 -4.00 -0.98 8.32
CA GLN A 15 -4.57 -1.27 9.63
C GLN A 15 -3.85 -2.41 10.34
N GLN A 16 -3.49 -3.46 9.60
CA GLN A 16 -2.93 -4.66 10.18
C GLN A 16 -1.41 -4.69 10.18
N GLY A 17 -0.79 -3.86 9.37
CA GLY A 17 0.66 -3.84 9.21
C GLY A 17 1.13 -4.81 8.15
N GLU A 18 0.91 -6.10 8.36
CA GLU A 18 1.28 -7.14 7.40
C GLU A 18 0.17 -8.17 7.35
N MET A 19 -0.04 -8.73 6.17
CA MET A 19 -1.00 -9.83 6.02
C MET A 19 -0.49 -10.79 4.97
N SER A 20 -0.74 -12.07 5.19
CA SER A 20 -0.43 -13.07 4.17
C SER A 20 -1.43 -12.96 3.02
N ALA A 21 -1.01 -13.46 1.85
CA ALA A 21 -1.90 -13.52 0.70
C ALA A 21 -3.19 -14.26 1.03
N GLY A 22 -3.08 -15.35 1.79
CA GLY A 22 -4.25 -16.11 2.19
C GLY A 22 -5.19 -15.32 3.07
N ASP A 23 -4.64 -14.61 4.06
CA ASP A 23 -5.47 -13.81 4.96
C ASP A 23 -6.16 -12.68 4.20
N LEU A 24 -5.44 -12.06 3.27
CA LEU A 24 -6.04 -11.02 2.44
C LEU A 24 -7.17 -11.59 1.59
N ALA A 25 -6.91 -12.74 0.94
CA ALA A 25 -7.92 -13.35 0.08
C ALA A 25 -9.19 -13.70 0.86
N ASP A 26 -9.05 -14.08 2.12
CA ASP A 26 -10.19 -14.44 2.96
C ASP A 26 -11.13 -13.25 3.22
N ARG A 27 -10.64 -12.04 3.02
CA ARG A 27 -11.45 -10.84 3.23
C ARG A 27 -12.28 -10.46 2.00
N PHE A 28 -12.08 -11.17 0.88
CA PHE A 28 -12.73 -10.84 -0.38
C PHE A 28 -13.42 -12.07 -0.94
N ASP A 29 -14.56 -11.83 -1.58
CA ASP A 29 -15.32 -12.90 -2.22
C ASP A 29 -14.92 -12.96 -3.69
N MET A 30 -13.71 -13.44 -3.95
CA MET A 30 -13.24 -13.57 -5.33
C MET A 30 -12.23 -14.71 -5.42
N THR A 31 -11.95 -15.12 -6.65
CA THR A 31 -11.07 -16.26 -6.90
C THR A 31 -9.63 -15.91 -6.56
N LYS A 32 -8.83 -16.94 -6.32
CA LYS A 32 -7.40 -16.76 -6.09
C LYS A 32 -6.73 -16.11 -7.28
N THR A 33 -7.17 -16.45 -8.49
CA THR A 33 -6.60 -15.88 -9.71
C THR A 33 -6.85 -14.37 -9.73
N SER A 34 -8.07 -13.94 -9.42
CA SER A 34 -8.38 -12.50 -9.37
C SER A 34 -7.57 -11.80 -8.30
N MET A 35 -7.45 -12.39 -7.11
CA MET A 35 -6.66 -11.80 -6.05
C MET A 35 -5.20 -11.68 -6.45
N SER A 36 -4.66 -12.73 -7.07
CA SER A 36 -3.26 -12.71 -7.54
C SER A 36 -3.02 -11.56 -8.53
N HIS A 37 -3.99 -11.32 -9.40
CA HIS A 37 -3.89 -10.21 -10.33
C HIS A 37 -3.79 -8.86 -9.59
N HIS A 38 -4.63 -8.66 -8.59
CA HIS A 38 -4.58 -7.43 -7.80
C HIS A 38 -3.25 -7.28 -7.07
N PHE A 39 -2.74 -8.36 -6.50
CA PHE A 39 -1.44 -8.33 -5.83
C PHE A 39 -0.33 -7.97 -6.82
N THR A 40 -0.38 -8.55 -8.02
CA THR A 40 0.63 -8.26 -9.03
C THR A 40 0.62 -6.80 -9.42
N VAL A 41 -0.57 -6.24 -9.63
CA VAL A 41 -0.69 -4.82 -9.99
C VAL A 41 -0.12 -3.93 -8.88
N LEU A 42 -0.44 -4.25 -7.62
CA LEU A 42 0.06 -3.45 -6.50
C LEU A 42 1.58 -3.55 -6.37
N LYS A 43 2.15 -4.74 -6.60
CA LYS A 43 3.59 -4.90 -6.57
C LYS A 43 4.27 -4.13 -7.70
N GLN A 44 3.71 -4.21 -8.89
CA GLN A 44 4.28 -3.51 -10.05
C GLN A 44 4.23 -2.00 -9.88
N ALA A 45 3.21 -1.51 -9.19
CA ALA A 45 3.10 -0.10 -8.87
C ALA A 45 3.97 0.29 -7.68
N GLU A 46 4.63 -0.67 -7.06
CA GLU A 46 5.50 -0.47 -5.89
C GLU A 46 4.76 0.10 -4.69
N LEU A 47 3.46 -0.19 -4.59
CA LEU A 47 2.67 0.23 -3.45
C LEU A 47 2.75 -0.74 -2.29
N VAL A 48 3.13 -1.98 -2.56
CA VAL A 48 3.30 -3.00 -1.52
C VAL A 48 4.62 -3.71 -1.70
N ASN A 49 5.15 -4.21 -0.60
CA ASN A 49 6.27 -5.14 -0.58
C ASN A 49 5.71 -6.55 -0.37
N ALA A 50 6.45 -7.53 -0.87
CA ALA A 50 6.10 -8.93 -0.68
C ALA A 50 7.34 -9.67 -0.27
N ARG A 51 7.20 -10.53 0.74
CA ARG A 51 8.30 -11.40 1.13
C ARG A 51 7.76 -12.81 1.35
N ARG A 52 8.62 -13.78 1.18
CA ARG A 52 8.24 -15.16 1.35
C ARG A 52 8.59 -15.62 2.76
N GLU A 53 7.61 -16.23 3.43
CA GLU A 53 7.84 -16.85 4.72
C GLU A 53 7.27 -18.27 4.64
N GLY A 54 8.16 -19.25 4.56
CA GLY A 54 7.74 -20.62 4.34
C GLY A 54 6.99 -20.74 3.03
N GLN A 55 5.73 -21.15 3.09
CA GLN A 55 4.90 -21.27 1.90
C GLN A 55 3.95 -20.10 1.73
N GLN A 56 4.10 -19.09 2.55
CA GLN A 56 3.23 -17.92 2.50
C GLN A 56 3.96 -16.73 1.90
N ILE A 57 3.19 -15.89 1.23
CA ILE A 57 3.67 -14.58 0.81
C ILE A 57 3.06 -13.56 1.75
N ILE A 58 3.90 -12.74 2.35
CA ILE A 58 3.46 -11.71 3.30
C ILE A 58 3.57 -10.35 2.61
N TYR A 59 2.47 -9.61 2.61
CA TYR A 59 2.41 -8.29 2.02
C TYR A 59 2.41 -7.22 3.09
N SER A 60 3.04 -6.09 2.78
CA SER A 60 3.02 -4.91 3.63
C SER A 60 3.05 -3.68 2.73
N LEU A 61 2.66 -2.55 3.27
CA LEU A 61 2.72 -1.30 2.50
C LEU A 61 4.18 -0.91 2.27
N ASN A 62 4.44 -0.38 1.08
CA ASN A 62 5.73 0.23 0.80
C ASN A 62 5.67 1.66 1.33
N THR A 63 6.04 1.83 2.60
CA THR A 63 5.89 3.11 3.27
C THR A 63 6.78 4.18 2.68
N THR A 64 7.91 3.80 2.09
CA THR A 64 8.80 4.77 1.45
C THR A 64 8.09 5.50 0.32
N VAL A 65 7.38 4.75 -0.53
CA VAL A 65 6.64 5.35 -1.64
C VAL A 65 5.57 6.29 -1.11
N PHE A 66 4.82 5.86 -0.09
CA PHE A 66 3.78 6.70 0.47
C PHE A 66 4.35 7.96 1.13
N GLU A 67 5.46 7.83 1.83
CA GLU A 67 6.11 8.97 2.45
C GLU A 67 6.60 9.98 1.42
N ASP A 68 7.19 9.49 0.34
CA ASP A 68 7.65 10.35 -0.74
C ASP A 68 6.49 11.10 -1.37
N LEU A 69 5.39 10.38 -1.60
CA LEU A 69 4.22 10.99 -2.22
C LEU A 69 3.61 12.06 -1.32
N VAL A 70 3.48 11.77 -0.04
CA VAL A 70 2.94 12.73 0.92
C VAL A 70 3.84 13.95 0.99
N GLY A 71 5.15 13.74 1.03
CA GLY A 71 6.10 14.85 1.06
C GLY A 71 5.98 15.75 -0.15
N LEU A 72 5.85 15.13 -1.33
CA LEU A 72 5.67 15.89 -2.56
C LEU A 72 4.37 16.71 -2.53
N MET A 73 3.30 16.11 -2.07
CA MET A 73 2.02 16.82 -2.00
C MET A 73 2.08 17.98 -1.04
N MET A 74 2.75 17.81 0.09
CA MET A 74 2.92 18.91 1.04
C MET A 74 3.73 20.05 0.44
N ASP A 75 4.79 19.70 -0.28
CA ASP A 75 5.60 20.71 -0.95
C ASP A 75 4.78 21.48 -1.98
N LEU A 76 4.00 20.75 -2.78
CA LEU A 76 3.21 21.38 -3.84
C LEU A 76 2.11 22.29 -3.29
N PHE A 77 1.53 21.94 -2.15
CA PHE A 77 0.42 22.69 -1.59
C PHE A 77 0.85 23.66 -0.50
N GLY A 78 2.14 23.72 -0.18
CA GLY A 78 2.67 24.68 0.77
C GLY A 78 2.22 24.46 2.20
N THR A 79 1.78 23.26 2.55
CA THR A 79 1.34 22.96 3.91
C THR A 79 2.48 22.61 4.83
N ASN A 80 3.65 22.56 4.29
CA ASN A 80 4.82 22.11 4.98
C ASN A 80 5.52 23.32 5.59
N GLN A 81 5.18 23.80 6.67
CA GLN A 81 5.81 24.98 7.18
C GLN A 81 6.54 24.83 8.41
N ARG A 82 6.66 24.39 7.94
CA ARG A 82 7.35 24.37 8.66
C ARG A 82 8.02 24.95 8.95
N GLN A 83 7.95 25.04 8.74
CA GLN A 83 8.50 25.36 8.68
C GLN A 83 8.90 25.99 8.59
N LYS A 84 9.04 26.22 8.56
CA LYS A 84 9.47 26.65 8.25
C LYS A 84 9.54 27.25 8.36
N GLY A 85 9.57 27.38 8.45
CA GLY A 85 9.83 27.72 8.31
C GLY A 85 9.91 28.36 8.48
N THR A 86 10.10 28.45 8.60
CA THR A 86 10.26 28.84 8.54
C THR A 86 10.47 29.22 8.49
N GLN A 87 10.70 29.13 8.57
CA GLN A 87 11.02 29.16 8.28
C GLN A 87 11.24 29.31 8.03
N THR A 88 11.38 29.57 7.90
CA THR A 88 11.79 29.50 7.58
C THR A 88 11.92 29.68 7.58
#